data_358cab2bdc7878f54ab7e871b31a880b
#
_entry.id   358cab2bdc7878f54ab7e871b31a880b
#
_cell.length_a   1.000
_cell.length_b   1.000
_cell.length_c   1.000
_cell.angle_alpha   90.00
_cell.angle_beta   90.00
_cell.angle_gamma   90.00
#
_symmetry.space_group_name_H-M   'P 1'
#
loop_
_entity.id
_entity.type
_entity.pdbx_description
1 polymer ?
#
loop_
_entity_poly.entity_id
_entity_poly.type
_entity_poly.pdbx_seq_one_letter_code
_entity_poly.pdbx_strand_id
1 'polypeptide(L)'
;MHKISFAVAIVATAAACPAYAADLCTDAHMKQMDKLIAEMTDPTKQKEATAALDQSKAAMEKGDKAGCTQHMTEAHKAMGL
;
A
#
# COMPACT_ATOMS: atom_id res chain seq x y z
N MET A 1 16.04 -15.33 -42.49
CA MET A 1 15.88 -15.29 -41.97
C MET A 1 15.52 -14.82 -41.01
N HIS A 2 15.44 -14.76 -40.60
CA HIS A 2 15.08 -14.39 -39.78
C HIS A 2 14.68 -13.90 -38.90
N LYS A 3 14.46 -13.83 -38.47
CA LYS A 3 14.10 -13.53 -37.80
C LYS A 3 13.74 -13.04 -36.91
N ILE A 4 13.61 -12.92 -36.43
CA ILE A 4 13.30 -12.65 -35.71
C ILE A 4 12.81 -12.14 -34.93
N SER A 5 12.65 -11.96 -34.45
CA SER A 5 12.17 -11.57 -33.73
C SER A 5 11.70 -11.33 -32.86
N PHE A 6 11.49 -11.17 -32.39
CA PHE A 6 11.03 -10.93 -31.60
C PHE A 6 10.77 -10.64 -30.67
N ALA A 7 10.58 -10.70 -30.26
CA ALA A 7 10.40 -10.64 -29.42
C ALA A 7 10.07 -9.91 -28.70
N VAL A 8 9.98 -9.61 -28.33
CA VAL A 8 9.73 -9.03 -27.68
C VAL A 8 9.03 -8.81 -26.89
N ALA A 9 8.68 -8.65 -26.68
CA ALA A 9 7.99 -8.42 -26.00
C ALA A 9 7.83 -8.37 -24.89
N ILE A 10 7.67 -8.32 -24.47
CA ILE A 10 7.54 -8.35 -23.57
C ILE A 10 7.40 -7.79 -22.73
N VAL A 11 7.40 -7.74 -22.46
CA VAL A 11 7.47 -7.30 -21.76
C VAL A 11 6.86 -6.65 -21.08
N ALA A 12 6.84 -6.18 -21.12
CA ALA A 12 6.31 -5.36 -20.58
C ALA A 12 5.39 -5.51 -19.62
N THR A 13 4.82 -5.93 -19.74
CA THR A 13 4.07 -6.29 -18.97
C THR A 13 4.05 -6.11 -17.65
N ALA A 14 4.77 -6.57 -17.21
CA ALA A 14 4.90 -6.61 -15.89
C ALA A 14 4.84 -5.36 -15.21
N ALA A 15 5.22 -4.41 -15.85
CA ALA A 15 5.37 -3.16 -15.26
C ALA A 15 4.10 -2.64 -14.63
N ALA A 16 3.01 -3.04 -15.10
CA ALA A 16 1.80 -2.52 -14.57
C ALA A 16 1.55 -2.91 -13.14
N CYS A 17 1.96 -4.05 -12.76
CA CYS A 17 1.67 -4.55 -11.44
C CYS A 17 2.27 -3.73 -10.33
N PRO A 18 3.52 -3.35 -10.42
CA PRO A 18 4.13 -2.60 -9.33
C PRO A 18 3.50 -1.25 -9.09
N ALA A 19 2.89 -0.71 -10.09
CA ALA A 19 2.31 0.60 -9.93
C ALA A 19 1.23 0.64 -8.89
N TYR A 20 0.49 -0.41 -8.75
CA TYR A 20 -0.55 -0.42 -7.75
C TYR A 20 -0.03 -0.36 -6.35
N ALA A 21 1.04 -1.06 -6.09
CA ALA A 21 1.60 -1.08 -4.76
C ALA A 21 2.05 0.29 -4.32
N ALA A 22 2.45 1.11 -5.27
CA ALA A 22 2.96 2.42 -4.94
C ALA A 22 1.87 3.38 -4.48
N ASP A 23 0.62 3.07 -4.73
CA ASP A 23 -0.47 3.98 -4.44
C ASP A 23 -1.06 3.84 -3.04
N LEU A 24 -0.44 3.06 -2.20
CA LEU A 24 -0.95 2.90 -0.84
C LEU A 24 -0.76 4.14 0.02
N CYS A 25 0.16 5.00 -0.34
CA CYS A 25 0.47 6.19 0.43
C CYS A 25 -0.08 7.44 -0.23
N THR A 26 -1.39 7.52 -0.28
CA THR A 26 -2.09 8.69 -0.81
C THR A 26 -3.10 9.16 0.23
N ASP A 27 -3.49 10.43 0.14
CA ASP A 27 -4.51 10.96 1.03
C ASP A 27 -5.82 10.20 0.91
N ALA A 28 -6.17 9.81 -0.30
CA ALA A 28 -7.41 9.08 -0.53
C ALA A 28 -7.38 7.73 0.19
N HIS A 29 -6.25 7.03 0.10
CA HIS A 29 -6.12 5.74 0.77
C HIS A 29 -6.11 5.90 2.29
N MET A 30 -5.47 6.95 2.79
CA MET A 30 -5.45 7.23 4.23
C MET A 30 -6.86 7.44 4.77
N LYS A 31 -7.67 8.18 4.04
CA LYS A 31 -9.06 8.41 4.44
C LYS A 31 -9.88 7.13 4.43
N GLN A 32 -9.65 6.30 3.42
CA GLN A 32 -10.31 5.02 3.33
C GLN A 32 -9.94 4.13 4.51
N MET A 33 -8.66 4.11 4.88
CA MET A 33 -8.20 3.33 6.01
C MET A 33 -8.79 3.83 7.32
N ASP A 34 -8.87 5.15 7.51
CA ASP A 34 -9.52 5.71 8.69
C ASP A 34 -10.94 5.19 8.84
N LYS A 35 -11.66 5.16 7.73
CA LYS A 35 -13.04 4.71 7.71
C LYS A 35 -13.15 3.23 8.06
N LEU A 36 -12.30 2.42 7.45
CA LEU A 36 -12.32 0.99 7.70
C LEU A 36 -11.94 0.67 9.15
N ILE A 37 -10.98 1.40 9.69
CA ILE A 37 -10.58 1.22 11.08
C ILE A 37 -11.72 1.59 12.02
N ALA A 38 -12.45 2.65 11.71
CA ALA A 38 -13.58 3.06 12.54
C ALA A 38 -14.67 1.98 12.58
N GLU A 39 -14.75 1.14 11.57
CA GLU A 39 -15.73 0.07 11.49
C GLU A 39 -15.27 -1.23 12.15
N MET A 40 -14.03 -1.29 12.61
CA MET A 40 -13.52 -2.49 13.24
C MET A 40 -14.19 -2.74 14.59
N THR A 41 -14.44 -4.02 14.89
CA THR A 41 -15.12 -4.40 16.11
C THR A 41 -14.19 -4.92 17.20
N ASP A 42 -12.98 -5.34 16.83
CA ASP A 42 -12.01 -5.83 17.80
C ASP A 42 -11.18 -4.67 18.32
N PRO A 43 -11.36 -4.25 19.57
CA PRO A 43 -10.68 -3.06 20.09
C PRO A 43 -9.16 -3.16 20.10
N THR A 44 -8.62 -4.34 20.32
CA THR A 44 -7.17 -4.52 20.32
C THR A 44 -6.61 -4.33 18.94
N LYS A 45 -7.22 -4.96 17.95
CA LYS A 45 -6.77 -4.83 16.58
C LYS A 45 -7.02 -3.44 16.02
N GLN A 46 -8.11 -2.84 16.43
CA GLN A 46 -8.40 -1.47 16.03
C GLN A 46 -7.32 -0.52 16.51
N LYS A 47 -6.85 -0.72 17.73
CA LYS A 47 -5.80 0.10 18.30
C LYS A 47 -4.48 -0.10 17.55
N GLU A 48 -4.15 -1.35 17.24
CA GLU A 48 -2.94 -1.66 16.48
C GLU A 48 -3.00 -1.04 15.09
N ALA A 49 -4.14 -1.16 14.43
CA ALA A 49 -4.29 -0.60 13.10
C ALA A 49 -4.19 0.92 13.12
N THR A 50 -4.78 1.56 14.13
CA THR A 50 -4.71 3.01 14.28
C THR A 50 -3.27 3.46 14.47
N ALA A 51 -2.53 2.78 15.33
CA ALA A 51 -1.13 3.15 15.57
C ALA A 51 -0.29 3.01 14.33
N ALA A 52 -0.48 1.91 13.59
CA ALA A 52 0.26 1.70 12.34
C ALA A 52 -0.11 2.73 11.29
N LEU A 53 -1.39 3.06 11.18
CA LEU A 53 -1.82 4.07 10.22
C LEU A 53 -1.26 5.45 10.56
N ASP A 54 -1.22 5.79 11.84
CA ASP A 54 -0.65 7.06 12.26
C ASP A 54 0.83 7.16 11.90
N GLN A 55 1.57 6.05 12.05
CA GLN A 55 2.96 6.02 11.66
C GLN A 55 3.12 6.15 10.15
N SER A 56 2.22 5.53 9.40
CA SER A 56 2.22 5.64 7.95
C SER A 56 1.99 7.09 7.52
N LYS A 57 1.04 7.77 8.16
CA LYS A 57 0.76 9.18 7.86
C LYS A 57 1.97 10.06 8.18
N ALA A 58 2.61 9.82 9.31
CA ALA A 58 3.79 10.59 9.69
C ALA A 58 4.93 10.39 8.69
N ALA A 59 5.13 9.15 8.23
CA ALA A 59 6.15 8.87 7.22
C ALA A 59 5.84 9.57 5.91
N MET A 60 4.57 9.59 5.52
CA MET A 60 4.17 10.26 4.30
C MET A 60 4.45 11.75 4.36
N GLU A 61 4.20 12.38 5.50
CA GLU A 61 4.47 13.80 5.69
C GLU A 61 5.95 14.14 5.59
N LYS A 62 6.80 13.21 5.96
CA LYS A 62 8.24 13.39 5.86
C LYS A 62 8.78 13.10 4.47
N GLY A 63 7.94 12.59 3.59
CA GLY A 63 8.40 12.17 2.27
C GLY A 63 9.05 10.79 2.28
N ASP A 64 8.89 10.03 3.34
CA ASP A 64 9.44 8.68 3.46
C ASP A 64 8.44 7.66 2.92
N LYS A 65 8.50 7.42 1.64
CA LYS A 65 7.57 6.50 1.00
C LYS A 65 7.74 5.07 1.45
N ALA A 66 8.97 4.64 1.65
CA ALA A 66 9.24 3.28 2.08
C ALA A 66 8.66 3.03 3.46
N GLY A 67 8.87 3.97 4.39
CA GLY A 67 8.30 3.87 5.72
C GLY A 67 6.79 3.90 5.71
N CYS A 68 6.23 4.77 4.89
CA CYS A 68 4.78 4.86 4.75
C CYS A 68 4.19 3.53 4.29
N THR A 69 4.78 2.92 3.28
CA THR A 69 4.31 1.63 2.76
C THR A 69 4.45 0.54 3.80
N GLN A 70 5.54 0.52 4.52
CA GLN A 70 5.79 -0.48 5.55
C GLN A 70 4.72 -0.40 6.64
N HIS A 71 4.48 0.78 7.16
CA HIS A 71 3.48 0.95 8.23
C HIS A 71 2.07 0.72 7.71
N MET A 72 1.81 1.06 6.46
CA MET A 72 0.52 0.79 5.86
C MET A 72 0.27 -0.72 5.76
N THR A 73 1.30 -1.49 5.42
CA THR A 73 1.21 -2.93 5.40
C THR A 73 0.89 -3.49 6.79
N GLU A 74 1.51 -2.91 7.82
CA GLU A 74 1.21 -3.30 9.19
C GLU A 74 -0.24 -3.01 9.56
N ALA A 75 -0.75 -1.87 9.13
CA ALA A 75 -2.14 -1.53 9.37
C ALA A 75 -3.08 -2.54 8.69
N HIS A 76 -2.77 -2.90 7.45
CA HIS A 76 -3.56 -3.91 6.74
C HIS A 76 -3.57 -5.23 7.49
N LYS A 77 -2.43 -5.64 8.00
CA LYS A 77 -2.33 -6.89 8.75
C LYS A 77 -3.20 -6.84 10.00
N ALA A 78 -3.16 -5.76 10.73
CA ALA A 78 -3.96 -5.61 11.93
C ALA A 78 -5.45 -5.65 11.61
N MET A 79 -5.82 -5.24 10.41
CA MET A 79 -7.21 -5.26 9.99
C MET A 79 -7.64 -6.61 9.38
N GLY A 80 -6.71 -7.52 9.19
CA GLY A 80 -7.01 -8.81 8.57
C GLY A 80 -7.07 -8.76 7.06
N LEU A 81 -6.43 -7.78 6.46
CA LEU A 81 -6.44 -7.63 5.01
C LEU A 81 -5.21 -8.21 4.33
#